data_7bf9d6a9555f98ce26f7e5d23e738810
#
_entry.id   7bf9d6a9555f98ce26f7e5d23e738810
#
_cell.length_a   1.000
_cell.length_b   1.000
_cell.length_c   1.000
_cell.angle_alpha   90.00
_cell.angle_beta   90.00
_cell.angle_gamma   90.00
#
_symmetry.space_group_name_H-M   'P 1'
#
loop_
_entity.id
_entity.type
_entity.pdbx_description
1 polymer ?
#
loop_
_entity_poly.entity_id
_entity_poly.type
_entity_poly.pdbx_seq_one_letter_code
_entity_poly.pdbx_strand_id
1 'polypeptide(L)'
;MKKISLFFLFICIIGWVLYLLTSHLESGFDPVSLLPVDTIGLVDLRNPAKSYARYKQSRLGRQINSTSWDEVLREIGLPEEQVVRITTWSNELRIILESPLFREIFGRRALFALLPGTDSVGNNTSPLDFRDWLLLICRPQHRASLLHFFSSFFTGHYEYTSYSFMGKAIKKYTFDNDLSVYSTVTDGLVIIALSEKPLKDSLVRSLKNMTTGSRTGLELNEEYRSLKKRTGGRDDQFIYADLKKMKKALNKGAGVPENFMMNRINCGAYPVSIPFQSFVFFRQPGKSKLSYTTIIRVDREDFPESTGSLLFNPPVKNKTIQELPSDLIVYFWTNVFNFKYIWNSVLHDTNGVQVEYLKNIEQWIISNTGLSREQFLSLFGHQLSLNIAEIRTSGFFPVPRICLQIELVDRERVEDMVNTSLAGLPLRQSRIGSQNVYSVILAEGLVQPSYAFIDNFLVIADSHEQIKQILEDKKELLVRDPFFEKVDVGLTMPNNFVLYLKSDELIDGLKGLFAWTGTLLSMNGQKTGLASKVIIDKVILPVLDGMKMYTAKAVRGYSNESEIILESALLIKNE
;
A
#
# COMPACT_ATOMS: atom_id res chain seq x y z
N MET A 1 -28.98 -43.52 -35.92
CA MET A 1 -28.49 -42.79 -34.75
C MET A 1 -27.00 -42.39 -34.85
N LYS A 2 -26.03 -43.29 -35.10
CA LYS A 2 -24.58 -42.94 -35.18
C LYS A 2 -24.22 -41.86 -36.20
N LYS A 3 -24.87 -41.83 -37.40
CA LYS A 3 -24.57 -40.79 -38.42
C LYS A 3 -25.08 -39.40 -38.05
N ILE A 4 -26.18 -39.27 -37.32
CA ILE A 4 -26.70 -37.98 -36.85
C ILE A 4 -25.83 -37.42 -35.72
N SER A 5 -25.33 -38.27 -34.83
CA SER A 5 -24.42 -37.88 -33.78
C SER A 5 -23.06 -37.40 -34.34
N LEU A 6 -22.56 -38.07 -35.40
CA LEU A 6 -21.29 -37.67 -36.05
C LEU A 6 -21.42 -36.31 -36.79
N PHE A 7 -22.57 -36.08 -37.41
CA PHE A 7 -22.89 -34.81 -38.08
C PHE A 7 -22.99 -33.64 -37.08
N PHE A 8 -23.61 -33.89 -35.91
CA PHE A 8 -23.71 -32.91 -34.86
C PHE A 8 -22.33 -32.60 -34.24
N LEU A 9 -21.48 -33.62 -34.04
CA LEU A 9 -20.11 -33.46 -33.59
C LEU A 9 -19.29 -32.64 -34.61
N PHE A 10 -19.45 -32.90 -35.91
CA PHE A 10 -18.77 -32.18 -36.97
C PHE A 10 -19.19 -30.69 -37.02
N ILE A 11 -20.50 -30.39 -36.86
CA ILE A 11 -20.97 -29.01 -36.72
C ILE A 11 -20.42 -28.33 -35.49
N CYS A 12 -20.35 -29.02 -34.35
CA CYS A 12 -19.74 -28.48 -33.13
C CYS A 12 -18.24 -28.20 -33.31
N ILE A 13 -17.49 -29.09 -33.99
CA ILE A 13 -16.08 -28.88 -34.29
C ILE A 13 -15.89 -27.72 -35.26
N ILE A 14 -16.70 -27.63 -36.36
CA ILE A 14 -16.64 -26.48 -37.27
C ILE A 14 -16.99 -25.19 -36.53
N GLY A 15 -18.06 -25.19 -35.73
CA GLY A 15 -18.43 -24.05 -34.90
C GLY A 15 -17.31 -23.63 -33.95
N TRP A 16 -16.62 -24.59 -33.35
CA TRP A 16 -15.50 -24.35 -32.47
C TRP A 16 -14.25 -23.83 -33.21
N VAL A 17 -13.93 -24.39 -34.38
CA VAL A 17 -12.83 -23.91 -35.24
C VAL A 17 -13.11 -22.52 -35.79
N LEU A 18 -14.34 -22.24 -36.26
CA LEU A 18 -14.77 -20.91 -36.67
C LEU A 18 -14.72 -19.93 -35.50
N TYR A 19 -15.11 -20.36 -34.31
CA TYR A 19 -14.98 -19.59 -33.08
C TYR A 19 -13.51 -19.25 -32.74
N LEU A 20 -12.61 -20.22 -32.83
CA LEU A 20 -11.17 -20.00 -32.62
C LEU A 20 -10.57 -19.07 -33.68
N LEU A 21 -10.87 -19.27 -34.94
CA LEU A 21 -10.38 -18.42 -36.04
C LEU A 21 -10.87 -16.98 -35.92
N THR A 22 -12.13 -16.78 -35.51
CA THR A 22 -12.70 -15.44 -35.36
C THR A 22 -12.39 -14.78 -34.02
N SER A 23 -12.00 -15.54 -33.00
CA SER A 23 -11.57 -14.98 -31.71
C SER A 23 -10.25 -14.20 -31.81
N HIS A 24 -9.41 -14.50 -32.82
CA HIS A 24 -8.17 -13.75 -33.10
C HIS A 24 -8.41 -12.45 -33.92
N LEU A 25 -9.60 -12.26 -34.47
CA LEU A 25 -9.96 -11.09 -35.29
C LEU A 25 -10.61 -9.94 -34.49
N GLU A 26 -10.79 -10.10 -33.17
CA GLU A 26 -11.24 -8.99 -32.33
C GLU A 26 -10.16 -7.92 -32.26
N SER A 27 -10.52 -6.72 -32.70
CA SER A 27 -9.65 -5.55 -32.84
C SER A 27 -8.77 -5.30 -31.64
N GLY A 28 -7.48 -5.00 -31.88
CA GLY A 28 -6.51 -4.61 -30.88
C GLY A 28 -6.75 -3.24 -30.24
N PHE A 29 -8.02 -2.83 -30.13
CA PHE A 29 -8.40 -1.53 -29.60
C PHE A 29 -8.06 -1.41 -28.11
N ASP A 30 -7.22 -0.44 -27.74
CA ASP A 30 -6.88 -0.25 -26.32
C ASP A 30 -8.08 0.35 -25.57
N PRO A 31 -8.59 -0.32 -24.53
CA PRO A 31 -9.73 0.21 -23.77
C PRO A 31 -9.47 1.57 -23.12
N VAL A 32 -8.21 1.98 -22.91
CA VAL A 32 -7.84 3.30 -22.38
C VAL A 32 -8.26 4.43 -23.34
N SER A 33 -8.31 4.17 -24.64
CA SER A 33 -8.74 5.16 -25.64
C SER A 33 -10.23 5.55 -25.54
N LEU A 34 -11.02 4.78 -24.79
CA LEU A 34 -12.43 5.09 -24.50
C LEU A 34 -12.59 6.04 -23.32
N LEU A 35 -11.57 6.24 -22.52
CA LEU A 35 -11.59 7.13 -21.37
C LEU A 35 -11.36 8.58 -21.82
N PRO A 36 -12.00 9.58 -21.20
CA PRO A 36 -11.72 10.99 -21.49
C PRO A 36 -10.30 11.39 -21.11
N VAL A 37 -9.75 12.41 -21.79
CA VAL A 37 -8.39 12.95 -21.52
C VAL A 37 -8.24 13.47 -20.09
N ASP A 38 -9.32 13.95 -19.53
CA ASP A 38 -9.42 14.52 -18.19
C ASP A 38 -9.75 13.51 -17.09
N THR A 39 -9.70 12.20 -17.38
CA THR A 39 -9.85 11.12 -16.39
C THR A 39 -9.01 11.42 -15.14
N ILE A 40 -9.67 11.33 -13.98
CA ILE A 40 -9.06 11.64 -12.66
C ILE A 40 -8.23 10.47 -12.16
N GLY A 41 -8.73 9.25 -12.31
CA GLY A 41 -8.06 8.05 -11.83
C GLY A 41 -8.37 6.83 -12.68
N LEU A 42 -7.44 5.89 -12.67
CA LEU A 42 -7.52 4.65 -13.42
C LEU A 42 -6.87 3.52 -12.64
N VAL A 43 -7.56 2.40 -12.52
CA VAL A 43 -7.01 1.11 -12.09
C VAL A 43 -7.10 0.14 -13.27
N ASP A 44 -5.95 -0.24 -13.81
CA ASP A 44 -5.82 -1.17 -14.95
C ASP A 44 -5.29 -2.51 -14.44
N LEU A 45 -6.09 -3.54 -14.53
CA LEU A 45 -5.79 -4.89 -14.06
C LEU A 45 -5.74 -5.86 -15.23
N ARG A 46 -4.63 -6.58 -15.39
CA ARG A 46 -4.54 -7.68 -16.35
C ARG A 46 -4.87 -9.02 -15.68
N ASN A 47 -5.73 -9.78 -16.30
CA ASN A 47 -6.19 -11.09 -15.82
C ASN A 47 -6.69 -11.07 -14.35
N PRO A 48 -7.59 -10.15 -13.95
CA PRO A 48 -8.04 -10.05 -12.56
C PRO A 48 -8.69 -11.33 -12.04
N ALA A 49 -9.45 -12.06 -12.86
CA ALA A 49 -10.03 -13.34 -12.47
C ALA A 49 -8.96 -14.40 -12.14
N LYS A 50 -7.87 -14.45 -12.91
CA LYS A 50 -6.74 -15.35 -12.61
C LYS A 50 -5.99 -14.92 -11.34
N SER A 51 -5.85 -13.62 -11.11
CA SER A 51 -5.24 -13.08 -9.90
C SER A 51 -6.06 -13.43 -8.66
N TYR A 52 -7.40 -13.33 -8.74
CA TYR A 52 -8.30 -13.75 -7.68
C TYR A 52 -8.22 -15.25 -7.40
N ALA A 53 -8.19 -16.10 -8.45
CA ALA A 53 -8.05 -17.54 -8.29
C ALA A 53 -6.72 -17.93 -7.59
N ARG A 54 -5.62 -17.28 -7.95
CA ARG A 54 -4.31 -17.46 -7.28
C ARG A 54 -4.36 -17.00 -5.82
N TYR A 55 -4.97 -15.83 -5.55
CA TYR A 55 -5.15 -15.36 -4.18
C TYR A 55 -5.93 -16.39 -3.34
N LYS A 56 -7.05 -16.89 -3.85
CA LYS A 56 -7.88 -17.89 -3.16
C LYS A 56 -7.10 -19.16 -2.83
N GLN A 57 -6.21 -19.60 -3.73
CA GLN A 57 -5.37 -20.78 -3.55
C GLN A 57 -4.14 -20.52 -2.67
N SER A 58 -3.75 -19.28 -2.46
CA SER A 58 -2.61 -18.92 -1.63
C SER A 58 -2.86 -19.27 -0.15
N ARG A 59 -1.78 -19.40 0.63
CA ARG A 59 -1.87 -19.64 2.07
C ARG A 59 -2.72 -18.59 2.77
N LEU A 60 -2.51 -17.31 2.44
CA LEU A 60 -3.29 -16.19 2.97
C LEU A 60 -4.77 -16.29 2.58
N GLY A 61 -5.07 -16.57 1.32
CA GLY A 61 -6.44 -16.72 0.85
C GLY A 61 -7.17 -17.87 1.50
N ARG A 62 -6.49 -19.02 1.69
CA ARG A 62 -7.05 -20.16 2.42
C ARG A 62 -7.38 -19.81 3.87
N GLN A 63 -6.48 -19.11 4.58
CA GLN A 63 -6.70 -18.68 5.97
C GLN A 63 -7.90 -17.73 6.09
N ILE A 64 -7.98 -16.72 5.24
CA ILE A 64 -9.10 -15.76 5.26
C ILE A 64 -10.44 -16.46 4.94
N ASN A 65 -10.44 -17.39 3.98
CA ASN A 65 -11.67 -18.12 3.59
C ASN A 65 -12.09 -19.18 4.61
N SER A 66 -11.17 -19.70 5.42
CA SER A 66 -11.48 -20.68 6.48
C SER A 66 -11.94 -20.03 7.78
N THR A 67 -11.83 -18.72 7.92
CA THR A 67 -12.27 -18.00 9.11
C THR A 67 -13.81 -17.93 9.16
N SER A 68 -14.40 -18.39 10.28
CA SER A 68 -15.84 -18.28 10.56
C SER A 68 -16.19 -16.85 10.96
N TRP A 69 -16.33 -15.97 9.98
CA TRP A 69 -16.52 -14.52 10.22
C TRP A 69 -17.76 -14.20 11.04
N ASP A 70 -18.83 -14.96 10.90
CA ASP A 70 -20.06 -14.81 11.67
C ASP A 70 -19.84 -15.07 13.18
N GLU A 71 -19.06 -16.11 13.53
CA GLU A 71 -18.68 -16.36 14.91
C GLU A 71 -17.80 -15.25 15.46
N VAL A 72 -16.77 -14.82 14.70
CA VAL A 72 -15.88 -13.73 15.12
C VAL A 72 -16.68 -12.47 15.38
N LEU A 73 -17.59 -12.07 14.48
CA LEU A 73 -18.40 -10.85 14.61
C LEU A 73 -19.33 -10.91 15.83
N ARG A 74 -19.92 -12.08 16.15
CA ARG A 74 -20.73 -12.26 17.37
C ARG A 74 -19.88 -12.18 18.62
N GLU A 75 -18.73 -12.85 18.65
CA GLU A 75 -17.85 -12.88 19.83
C GLU A 75 -17.24 -11.51 20.18
N ILE A 76 -17.03 -10.64 19.19
CA ILE A 76 -16.60 -9.25 19.44
C ILE A 76 -17.77 -8.32 19.85
N GLY A 77 -19.00 -8.87 19.90
CA GLY A 77 -20.17 -8.16 20.43
C GLY A 77 -20.93 -7.30 19.42
N LEU A 78 -20.79 -7.56 18.09
CA LEU A 78 -21.65 -6.88 17.12
C LEU A 78 -23.12 -7.31 17.26
N PRO A 79 -24.08 -6.39 17.09
CA PRO A 79 -25.50 -6.72 17.03
C PRO A 79 -25.80 -7.72 15.92
N GLU A 80 -26.70 -8.69 16.18
CA GLU A 80 -27.01 -9.78 15.24
C GLU A 80 -27.45 -9.27 13.86
N GLU A 81 -28.21 -8.18 13.80
CA GLU A 81 -28.61 -7.55 12.54
C GLU A 81 -27.39 -7.12 11.70
N GLN A 82 -26.36 -6.56 12.33
CA GLN A 82 -25.13 -6.18 11.62
C GLN A 82 -24.33 -7.41 11.18
N VAL A 83 -24.26 -8.44 12.01
CA VAL A 83 -23.60 -9.71 11.66
C VAL A 83 -24.27 -10.31 10.45
N VAL A 84 -25.60 -10.47 10.44
CA VAL A 84 -26.35 -11.01 9.30
C VAL A 84 -26.13 -10.17 8.05
N ARG A 85 -26.18 -8.85 8.14
CA ARG A 85 -25.95 -7.95 7.01
C ARG A 85 -24.56 -8.12 6.41
N ILE A 86 -23.51 -8.12 7.25
CA ILE A 86 -22.11 -8.26 6.80
C ILE A 86 -21.86 -9.63 6.17
N THR A 87 -22.34 -10.69 6.80
CA THR A 87 -22.13 -12.06 6.30
C THR A 87 -22.91 -12.35 5.03
N THR A 88 -24.15 -11.85 4.91
CA THR A 88 -24.94 -11.94 3.69
C THR A 88 -24.22 -11.25 2.54
N TRP A 89 -23.82 -9.98 2.73
CA TRP A 89 -23.08 -9.23 1.71
C TRP A 89 -21.76 -9.91 1.31
N SER A 90 -21.02 -10.42 2.29
CA SER A 90 -19.76 -11.14 2.03
C SER A 90 -19.99 -12.42 1.21
N ASN A 91 -21.06 -13.17 1.51
CA ASN A 91 -21.42 -14.38 0.76
C ASN A 91 -21.87 -14.06 -0.67
N GLU A 92 -22.67 -13.02 -0.86
CA GLU A 92 -23.10 -12.56 -2.18
C GLU A 92 -21.88 -12.14 -3.03
N LEU A 93 -20.97 -11.36 -2.45
CA LEU A 93 -19.73 -10.98 -3.12
C LEU A 93 -18.89 -12.19 -3.51
N ARG A 94 -18.78 -13.20 -2.63
CA ARG A 94 -18.08 -14.44 -2.92
C ARG A 94 -18.71 -15.21 -4.07
N ILE A 95 -20.05 -15.33 -4.09
CA ILE A 95 -20.79 -15.98 -5.18
C ILE A 95 -20.50 -15.28 -6.52
N ILE A 96 -20.50 -13.94 -6.53
CA ILE A 96 -20.18 -13.14 -7.73
C ILE A 96 -18.75 -13.42 -8.20
N LEU A 97 -17.75 -13.33 -7.29
CA LEU A 97 -16.34 -13.50 -7.61
C LEU A 97 -15.99 -14.94 -8.05
N GLU A 98 -16.75 -15.95 -7.62
CA GLU A 98 -16.57 -17.34 -7.99
C GLU A 98 -17.37 -17.74 -9.25
N SER A 99 -18.27 -16.89 -9.70
CA SER A 99 -19.14 -17.18 -10.84
C SER A 99 -18.35 -17.35 -12.15
N PRO A 100 -18.85 -18.19 -13.07
CA PRO A 100 -18.29 -18.26 -14.42
C PRO A 100 -18.35 -16.92 -15.15
N LEU A 101 -19.39 -16.12 -14.88
CA LEU A 101 -19.56 -14.79 -15.46
C LEU A 101 -18.45 -13.82 -15.05
N PHE A 102 -18.04 -13.83 -13.78
CA PHE A 102 -16.91 -13.05 -13.31
C PHE A 102 -15.61 -13.45 -14.03
N ARG A 103 -15.36 -14.76 -14.18
CA ARG A 103 -14.17 -15.24 -14.90
C ARG A 103 -14.18 -14.84 -16.36
N GLU A 104 -15.36 -14.80 -16.98
CA GLU A 104 -15.51 -14.39 -18.37
C GLU A 104 -15.30 -12.89 -18.56
N ILE A 105 -16.00 -12.05 -17.80
CA ILE A 105 -15.93 -10.58 -17.92
C ILE A 105 -14.54 -10.06 -17.55
N PHE A 106 -13.96 -10.58 -16.46
CA PHE A 106 -12.68 -10.13 -15.90
C PHE A 106 -11.48 -11.01 -16.32
N GLY A 107 -11.64 -11.80 -17.40
CA GLY A 107 -10.66 -12.80 -17.80
C GLY A 107 -9.37 -12.26 -18.39
N ARG A 108 -9.42 -11.14 -19.14
CA ARG A 108 -8.22 -10.57 -19.80
C ARG A 108 -7.77 -9.24 -19.19
N ARG A 109 -8.66 -8.25 -19.14
CA ARG A 109 -8.31 -6.91 -18.64
C ARG A 109 -9.55 -6.22 -18.09
N ALA A 110 -9.38 -5.47 -17.00
CA ALA A 110 -10.40 -4.61 -16.44
C ALA A 110 -9.83 -3.24 -16.14
N LEU A 111 -10.51 -2.20 -16.58
CA LEU A 111 -10.22 -0.81 -16.28
C LEU A 111 -11.33 -0.25 -15.39
N PHE A 112 -10.98 0.19 -14.21
CA PHE A 112 -11.86 0.97 -13.34
C PHE A 112 -11.42 2.43 -13.45
N ALA A 113 -12.27 3.28 -14.02
CA ALA A 113 -11.95 4.68 -14.21
C ALA A 113 -12.80 5.57 -13.31
N LEU A 114 -12.14 6.58 -12.73
CA LEU A 114 -12.76 7.69 -12.04
C LEU A 114 -12.74 8.89 -12.98
N LEU A 115 -13.94 9.34 -13.39
CA LEU A 115 -14.13 10.41 -14.35
C LEU A 115 -14.39 11.75 -13.64
N PRO A 116 -14.12 12.90 -14.29
CA PRO A 116 -14.59 14.17 -13.76
C PRO A 116 -16.11 14.18 -13.78
N GLY A 117 -16.72 14.47 -12.64
CA GLY A 117 -18.17 14.67 -12.56
C GLY A 117 -18.60 15.77 -13.50
N THR A 118 -19.77 15.62 -14.12
CA THR A 118 -20.32 16.66 -14.95
C THR A 118 -20.72 17.85 -14.09
N ASP A 119 -20.20 19.03 -14.41
CA ASP A 119 -20.75 20.27 -13.89
C ASP A 119 -22.24 20.31 -14.35
N SER A 120 -23.15 19.89 -13.49
CA SER A 120 -24.56 20.20 -13.70
C SER A 120 -24.69 21.71 -13.58
N VAL A 121 -24.68 22.38 -14.74
CA VAL A 121 -24.96 23.81 -14.86
C VAL A 121 -26.44 23.99 -14.50
N GLY A 122 -26.72 24.08 -13.21
CA GLY A 122 -28.05 24.33 -12.69
C GLY A 122 -27.95 24.62 -11.19
N ASN A 123 -28.48 25.74 -10.77
CA ASN A 123 -28.45 26.35 -9.45
C ASN A 123 -28.99 25.55 -8.27
N ASN A 124 -29.00 24.22 -8.32
CA ASN A 124 -29.37 23.37 -7.21
C ASN A 124 -28.16 22.50 -6.86
N THR A 125 -27.52 22.79 -5.74
CA THR A 125 -26.51 21.99 -5.05
C THR A 125 -27.11 20.65 -4.60
N SER A 126 -27.45 19.77 -5.54
CA SER A 126 -27.65 18.36 -5.18
C SER A 126 -26.29 17.75 -4.84
N PRO A 127 -26.22 16.90 -3.80
CA PRO A 127 -24.98 16.22 -3.45
C PRO A 127 -24.45 15.51 -4.70
N LEU A 128 -23.13 15.56 -4.90
CA LEU A 128 -22.43 14.90 -6.01
C LEU A 128 -22.96 13.48 -6.20
N ASP A 129 -23.54 13.24 -7.36
CA ASP A 129 -23.93 11.88 -7.74
C ASP A 129 -22.68 11.14 -8.21
N PHE A 130 -22.03 10.38 -7.32
CA PHE A 130 -20.87 9.55 -7.63
C PHE A 130 -21.12 8.55 -8.76
N ARG A 131 -22.39 8.33 -9.15
CA ARG A 131 -22.77 7.45 -10.26
C ARG A 131 -22.18 7.91 -11.59
N ASP A 132 -22.04 9.23 -11.79
CA ASP A 132 -21.47 9.79 -13.02
C ASP A 132 -19.93 9.69 -13.08
N TRP A 133 -19.30 9.33 -11.97
CA TRP A 133 -17.85 9.31 -11.87
C TRP A 133 -17.22 7.95 -12.18
N LEU A 134 -18.02 6.89 -12.12
CA LEU A 134 -17.50 5.53 -12.22
C LEU A 134 -17.79 4.89 -13.58
N LEU A 135 -16.73 4.41 -14.20
CA LEU A 135 -16.79 3.67 -15.45
C LEU A 135 -15.92 2.42 -15.36
N LEU A 136 -16.50 1.28 -15.72
CA LEU A 136 -15.79 0.00 -15.81
C LEU A 136 -15.77 -0.44 -17.27
N ILE A 137 -14.57 -0.72 -17.79
CA ILE A 137 -14.37 -1.26 -19.14
C ILE A 137 -13.63 -2.58 -19.02
N CYS A 138 -14.22 -3.66 -19.50
CA CYS A 138 -13.63 -4.99 -19.43
C CYS A 138 -13.34 -5.54 -20.82
N ARG A 139 -12.20 -6.20 -20.96
CA ARG A 139 -11.92 -7.10 -22.08
C ARG A 139 -12.14 -8.53 -21.57
N PRO A 140 -13.23 -9.19 -21.96
CA PRO A 140 -13.55 -10.53 -21.51
C PRO A 140 -12.57 -11.57 -22.03
N GLN A 141 -12.63 -12.78 -21.47
CA GLN A 141 -11.77 -13.88 -21.87
C GLN A 141 -12.06 -14.33 -23.30
N HIS A 142 -13.33 -14.41 -23.66
CA HIS A 142 -13.80 -14.77 -24.97
C HIS A 142 -14.47 -13.56 -25.65
N ARG A 143 -15.49 -13.77 -26.46
CA ARG A 143 -16.17 -12.69 -27.18
C ARG A 143 -17.17 -11.94 -26.31
N ALA A 144 -17.02 -10.64 -26.23
CA ALA A 144 -17.96 -9.77 -25.54
C ALA A 144 -19.41 -9.86 -26.08
N SER A 145 -19.56 -10.11 -27.39
CA SER A 145 -20.89 -10.30 -28.03
C SER A 145 -21.63 -11.52 -27.47
N LEU A 146 -20.94 -12.61 -27.16
CA LEU A 146 -21.55 -13.78 -26.53
C LEU A 146 -22.06 -13.48 -25.12
N LEU A 147 -21.32 -12.70 -24.34
CA LEU A 147 -21.76 -12.26 -23.02
C LEU A 147 -23.04 -11.45 -23.08
N HIS A 148 -23.20 -10.58 -24.08
CA HIS A 148 -24.43 -9.81 -24.26
C HIS A 148 -25.61 -10.70 -24.63
N PHE A 149 -25.37 -11.73 -25.42
CA PHE A 149 -26.41 -12.72 -25.77
C PHE A 149 -26.79 -13.59 -24.56
N PHE A 150 -25.82 -14.10 -23.82
CA PHE A 150 -26.04 -14.95 -22.66
C PHE A 150 -26.38 -14.21 -21.37
N SER A 151 -26.20 -12.90 -21.31
CA SER A 151 -26.53 -12.12 -20.10
C SER A 151 -27.99 -12.28 -19.67
N SER A 152 -28.94 -12.47 -20.60
CA SER A 152 -30.33 -12.76 -20.30
C SER A 152 -30.56 -14.11 -19.59
N PHE A 153 -29.66 -15.09 -19.76
CA PHE A 153 -29.74 -16.37 -19.05
C PHE A 153 -29.19 -16.26 -17.61
N PHE A 154 -28.21 -15.35 -17.37
CA PHE A 154 -27.59 -15.17 -16.06
C PHE A 154 -28.30 -14.13 -15.20
N THR A 155 -29.07 -13.22 -15.81
CA THR A 155 -29.79 -12.14 -15.11
C THR A 155 -31.28 -12.45 -14.95
N GLY A 156 -31.70 -13.71 -15.04
CA GLY A 156 -33.11 -14.13 -14.96
C GLY A 156 -33.87 -13.68 -13.69
N HIS A 157 -33.21 -12.98 -12.77
CA HIS A 157 -33.79 -12.42 -11.55
C HIS A 157 -33.90 -10.89 -11.56
N TYR A 158 -33.33 -10.20 -12.57
CA TYR A 158 -33.34 -8.74 -12.61
C TYR A 158 -34.09 -8.22 -13.84
N GLU A 159 -34.99 -7.31 -13.62
CA GLU A 159 -35.68 -6.60 -14.70
C GLU A 159 -34.67 -5.69 -15.42
N TYR A 160 -34.66 -5.74 -16.75
CA TYR A 160 -33.88 -4.85 -17.56
C TYR A 160 -34.66 -4.27 -18.72
N THR A 161 -34.36 -3.03 -19.07
CA THR A 161 -34.81 -2.39 -20.30
C THR A 161 -33.64 -2.30 -21.29
N SER A 162 -33.95 -2.42 -22.58
CA SER A 162 -32.96 -2.31 -23.63
C SER A 162 -33.38 -1.28 -24.67
N TYR A 163 -32.44 -0.42 -25.05
CA TYR A 163 -32.62 0.58 -26.08
C TYR A 163 -31.35 0.73 -26.92
N SER A 164 -31.45 1.36 -28.09
CA SER A 164 -30.32 1.54 -28.99
C SER A 164 -29.76 2.97 -28.90
N PHE A 165 -28.44 3.09 -28.89
CA PHE A 165 -27.72 4.35 -29.01
C PHE A 165 -26.56 4.18 -29.99
N MET A 166 -26.55 4.96 -31.09
CA MET A 166 -25.52 4.89 -32.15
C MET A 166 -25.34 3.46 -32.70
N GLY A 167 -26.45 2.71 -32.85
CA GLY A 167 -26.43 1.33 -33.36
C GLY A 167 -25.93 0.28 -32.36
N LYS A 168 -25.62 0.66 -31.12
CA LYS A 168 -25.25 -0.27 -30.06
C LYS A 168 -26.40 -0.41 -29.06
N ALA A 169 -26.67 -1.65 -28.63
CA ALA A 169 -27.69 -1.91 -27.61
C ALA A 169 -27.14 -1.55 -26.22
N ILE A 170 -27.89 -0.74 -25.48
CA ILE A 170 -27.64 -0.43 -24.07
C ILE A 170 -28.68 -1.17 -23.25
N LYS A 171 -28.25 -1.92 -22.25
CA LYS A 171 -29.10 -2.57 -21.25
C LYS A 171 -29.01 -1.78 -19.95
N LYS A 172 -30.18 -1.41 -19.41
CA LYS A 172 -30.35 -0.80 -18.10
C LYS A 172 -30.93 -1.83 -17.14
N TYR A 173 -30.23 -2.17 -16.10
CA TYR A 173 -30.68 -3.01 -14.99
C TYR A 173 -31.08 -2.10 -13.84
N THR A 174 -32.24 -2.32 -13.25
CA THR A 174 -32.72 -1.58 -12.08
C THR A 174 -32.72 -2.51 -10.88
N PHE A 175 -32.03 -2.08 -9.82
CA PHE A 175 -31.95 -2.79 -8.56
C PHE A 175 -32.83 -2.09 -7.53
N ASP A 176 -33.09 -2.78 -6.41
CA ASP A 176 -33.72 -2.15 -5.25
C ASP A 176 -32.97 -0.88 -4.84
N ASN A 177 -33.67 0.13 -4.33
CA ASN A 177 -33.15 1.44 -3.94
C ASN A 177 -32.70 2.39 -5.07
N ASP A 178 -33.36 2.37 -6.22
CA ASP A 178 -33.11 3.28 -7.36
C ASP A 178 -31.70 3.19 -7.96
N LEU A 179 -30.93 2.15 -7.63
CA LEU A 179 -29.64 1.90 -8.25
C LEU A 179 -29.87 1.35 -9.66
N SER A 180 -29.37 2.05 -10.67
CA SER A 180 -29.37 1.59 -12.05
C SER A 180 -27.95 1.28 -12.50
N VAL A 181 -27.76 0.18 -13.22
CA VAL A 181 -26.50 -0.20 -13.87
C VAL A 181 -26.73 -0.29 -15.37
N TYR A 182 -25.91 0.41 -16.12
CA TYR A 182 -25.97 0.44 -17.57
C TYR A 182 -24.83 -0.39 -18.14
N SER A 183 -25.12 -1.20 -19.15
CA SER A 183 -24.09 -1.98 -19.83
C SER A 183 -24.27 -1.96 -21.34
N THR A 184 -23.15 -2.03 -22.05
CA THR A 184 -23.11 -2.16 -23.51
C THR A 184 -21.88 -2.95 -23.94
N VAL A 185 -21.91 -3.42 -25.18
CA VAL A 185 -20.77 -4.10 -25.80
C VAL A 185 -20.39 -3.35 -27.08
N THR A 186 -19.14 -3.00 -27.21
CA THR A 186 -18.56 -2.39 -28.39
C THR A 186 -17.10 -2.86 -28.55
N ASP A 187 -16.69 -3.17 -29.78
CA ASP A 187 -15.31 -3.47 -30.17
C ASP A 187 -14.62 -4.56 -29.31
N GLY A 188 -15.37 -5.59 -28.96
CA GLY A 188 -14.88 -6.66 -28.12
C GLY A 188 -14.71 -6.28 -26.64
N LEU A 189 -15.25 -5.14 -26.23
CA LEU A 189 -15.23 -4.64 -24.86
C LEU A 189 -16.62 -4.62 -24.27
N VAL A 190 -16.73 -4.89 -22.97
CA VAL A 190 -17.92 -4.67 -22.14
C VAL A 190 -17.71 -3.38 -21.37
N ILE A 191 -18.64 -2.44 -21.50
CA ILE A 191 -18.64 -1.17 -20.78
C ILE A 191 -19.78 -1.20 -19.78
N ILE A 192 -19.50 -0.87 -18.53
CA ILE A 192 -20.47 -0.83 -17.43
C ILE A 192 -20.34 0.52 -16.72
N ALA A 193 -21.48 1.16 -16.43
CA ALA A 193 -21.52 2.42 -15.69
C ALA A 193 -22.74 2.45 -14.75
N LEU A 194 -22.68 3.28 -13.72
CA LEU A 194 -23.79 3.51 -12.79
C LEU A 194 -24.75 4.60 -13.30
N SER A 195 -24.37 5.33 -14.37
CA SER A 195 -25.22 6.27 -15.08
C SER A 195 -25.04 6.14 -16.58
N GLU A 196 -26.00 6.69 -17.31
CA GLU A 196 -26.04 6.57 -18.76
C GLU A 196 -24.99 7.42 -19.48
N LYS A 197 -24.66 8.57 -18.93
CA LYS A 197 -23.81 9.57 -19.58
C LYS A 197 -22.37 9.07 -19.82
N PRO A 198 -21.61 8.58 -18.82
CA PRO A 198 -20.25 8.06 -19.04
C PRO A 198 -20.20 6.95 -20.09
N LEU A 199 -21.23 6.10 -20.11
CA LEU A 199 -21.33 5.02 -21.08
C LEU A 199 -21.54 5.55 -22.51
N LYS A 200 -22.48 6.50 -22.71
CA LYS A 200 -22.71 7.14 -24.00
C LYS A 200 -21.49 7.89 -24.51
N ASP A 201 -20.81 8.63 -23.64
CA ASP A 201 -19.60 9.36 -23.98
C ASP A 201 -18.48 8.42 -24.43
N SER A 202 -18.37 7.23 -23.83
CA SER A 202 -17.41 6.20 -24.25
C SER A 202 -17.77 5.60 -25.61
N LEU A 203 -19.06 5.39 -25.90
CA LEU A 203 -19.51 4.94 -27.22
C LEU A 203 -19.23 5.98 -28.32
N VAL A 204 -19.45 7.26 -28.05
CA VAL A 204 -19.10 8.35 -28.98
C VAL A 204 -17.61 8.34 -29.29
N ARG A 205 -16.74 8.14 -28.28
CA ARG A 205 -15.28 8.04 -28.48
C ARG A 205 -14.91 6.79 -29.29
N SER A 206 -15.54 5.64 -29.00
CA SER A 206 -15.33 4.41 -29.78
C SER A 206 -15.61 4.66 -31.25
N LEU A 207 -16.75 5.23 -31.57
CA LEU A 207 -17.14 5.50 -32.96
C LEU A 207 -16.16 6.50 -33.63
N LYS A 208 -15.80 7.57 -32.92
CA LYS A 208 -14.85 8.57 -33.42
C LYS A 208 -13.49 7.95 -33.73
N ASN A 209 -12.96 7.11 -32.82
CA ASN A 209 -11.68 6.41 -33.04
C ASN A 209 -11.73 5.49 -34.27
N MET A 210 -12.87 4.82 -34.52
CA MET A 210 -13.06 3.99 -35.70
C MET A 210 -13.12 4.79 -37.00
N THR A 211 -13.84 5.90 -36.99
CA THR A 211 -14.09 6.66 -38.23
C THR A 211 -12.93 7.54 -38.64
N THR A 212 -12.21 8.13 -37.70
CA THR A 212 -11.12 9.07 -37.98
C THR A 212 -9.74 8.43 -37.93
N GLY A 213 -9.61 7.20 -37.40
CA GLY A 213 -8.30 6.57 -37.12
C GLY A 213 -7.43 7.35 -36.14
N SER A 214 -7.94 8.47 -35.63
CA SER A 214 -7.23 9.31 -34.67
C SER A 214 -7.42 8.78 -33.26
N ARG A 215 -6.33 8.65 -32.51
CA ARG A 215 -6.41 8.32 -31.08
C ARG A 215 -7.11 9.46 -30.35
N THR A 216 -8.11 9.13 -29.57
CA THR A 216 -8.80 10.06 -28.68
C THR A 216 -8.77 9.47 -27.25
N GLY A 217 -8.83 10.31 -26.25
CA GLY A 217 -8.97 9.83 -24.87
C GLY A 217 -7.72 9.98 -24.02
N LEU A 218 -7.66 9.24 -22.91
CA LEU A 218 -6.61 9.37 -21.89
C LEU A 218 -5.18 9.15 -22.45
N GLU A 219 -5.05 8.40 -23.54
CA GLU A 219 -3.76 8.22 -24.23
C GLU A 219 -3.16 9.54 -24.76
N LEU A 220 -3.97 10.59 -24.94
CA LEU A 220 -3.49 11.93 -25.31
C LEU A 220 -2.98 12.74 -24.12
N ASN A 221 -3.30 12.35 -22.91
CA ASN A 221 -2.78 12.99 -21.70
C ASN A 221 -1.26 12.72 -21.62
N GLU A 222 -0.46 13.77 -21.72
CA GLU A 222 1.00 13.65 -21.74
C GLU A 222 1.56 13.10 -20.44
N GLU A 223 0.99 13.50 -19.31
CA GLU A 223 1.40 13.02 -18.00
C GLU A 223 1.15 11.52 -17.85
N TYR A 224 -0.09 11.06 -18.13
CA TYR A 224 -0.43 9.65 -18.15
C TYR A 224 0.52 8.86 -19.07
N ARG A 225 0.72 9.33 -20.30
CA ARG A 225 1.56 8.68 -21.31
C ARG A 225 3.01 8.56 -20.87
N SER A 226 3.58 9.64 -20.29
CA SER A 226 4.95 9.65 -19.80
C SER A 226 5.16 8.65 -18.67
N LEU A 227 4.21 8.57 -17.74
CA LEU A 227 4.23 7.64 -16.61
C LEU A 227 3.98 6.20 -17.07
N LYS A 228 3.02 5.98 -17.97
CA LYS A 228 2.74 4.63 -18.52
C LYS A 228 3.92 4.07 -19.30
N LYS A 229 4.67 4.90 -20.01
CA LYS A 229 5.88 4.47 -20.72
C LYS A 229 6.95 3.86 -19.80
N ARG A 230 7.01 4.30 -18.54
CA ARG A 230 7.98 3.78 -17.54
C ARG A 230 7.73 2.32 -17.16
N THR A 231 6.51 1.82 -17.31
CA THR A 231 6.18 0.41 -17.00
C THR A 231 6.84 -0.57 -17.99
N GLY A 232 7.28 -0.09 -19.15
CA GLY A 232 7.81 -0.93 -20.22
C GLY A 232 6.79 -1.95 -20.76
N GLY A 233 5.51 -1.78 -20.46
CA GLY A 233 4.42 -2.67 -20.90
C GLY A 233 4.36 -4.03 -20.18
N ARG A 234 5.19 -4.26 -19.16
CA ARG A 234 5.28 -5.54 -18.41
C ARG A 234 4.43 -5.55 -17.15
N ASP A 235 3.70 -4.48 -16.88
CA ASP A 235 2.81 -4.36 -15.74
C ASP A 235 1.58 -5.28 -15.88
N ASP A 236 1.17 -5.90 -14.78
CA ASP A 236 -0.11 -6.61 -14.67
C ASP A 236 -1.12 -5.87 -13.77
N GLN A 237 -0.65 -4.90 -13.03
CA GLN A 237 -1.45 -3.90 -12.31
C GLN A 237 -0.83 -2.53 -12.55
N PHE A 238 -1.69 -1.56 -12.86
CA PHE A 238 -1.30 -0.18 -13.03
C PHE A 238 -2.40 0.72 -12.45
N ILE A 239 -2.01 1.60 -11.56
CA ILE A 239 -2.90 2.59 -10.94
C ILE A 239 -2.37 3.97 -11.29
N TYR A 240 -3.22 4.83 -11.77
CA TYR A 240 -2.93 6.24 -12.04
C TYR A 240 -3.97 7.11 -11.34
N ALA A 241 -3.54 8.19 -10.74
CA ALA A 241 -4.42 9.22 -10.20
C ALA A 241 -3.84 10.61 -10.45
N ASP A 242 -4.64 11.50 -11.02
CA ASP A 242 -4.40 12.94 -11.07
C ASP A 242 -4.92 13.55 -9.77
N LEU A 243 -4.04 13.69 -8.79
CA LEU A 243 -4.41 14.13 -7.45
C LEU A 243 -4.85 15.59 -7.42
N LYS A 244 -4.34 16.42 -8.33
CA LYS A 244 -4.74 17.82 -8.48
C LYS A 244 -6.19 17.93 -8.95
N LYS A 245 -6.57 17.16 -9.98
CA LYS A 245 -7.95 17.09 -10.44
C LYS A 245 -8.87 16.44 -9.41
N MET A 246 -8.42 15.38 -8.74
CA MET A 246 -9.19 14.72 -7.69
C MET A 246 -9.51 15.68 -6.55
N LYS A 247 -8.53 16.43 -6.05
CA LYS A 247 -8.74 17.47 -5.04
C LYS A 247 -9.75 18.52 -5.52
N LYS A 248 -9.60 19.00 -6.76
CA LYS A 248 -10.52 20.00 -7.34
C LYS A 248 -11.95 19.46 -7.46
N ALA A 249 -12.11 18.20 -7.84
CA ALA A 249 -13.40 17.56 -7.99
C ALA A 249 -14.09 17.35 -6.63
N LEU A 250 -13.35 16.88 -5.63
CA LEU A 250 -13.86 16.70 -4.26
C LEU A 250 -14.28 18.04 -3.63
N ASN A 251 -13.50 19.10 -3.82
CA ASN A 251 -13.82 20.42 -3.27
C ASN A 251 -15.05 21.06 -3.92
N LYS A 252 -15.31 20.83 -5.22
CA LYS A 252 -16.46 21.39 -5.92
C LYS A 252 -17.80 20.78 -5.52
N GLY A 253 -17.82 19.55 -5.06
CA GLY A 253 -19.06 18.80 -5.03
C GLY A 253 -19.48 18.25 -3.68
N ALA A 254 -18.63 18.18 -2.69
CA ALA A 254 -18.93 17.37 -1.51
C ALA A 254 -19.57 18.16 -0.36
N GLY A 255 -19.51 19.50 -0.35
CA GLY A 255 -19.80 20.21 0.93
C GLY A 255 -18.95 19.61 2.08
N VAL A 256 -18.00 18.73 1.73
CA VAL A 256 -17.06 18.12 2.67
C VAL A 256 -16.12 19.25 3.08
N PRO A 257 -16.07 19.60 4.37
CA PRO A 257 -15.13 20.59 4.85
C PRO A 257 -13.75 20.24 4.29
N GLU A 258 -13.00 21.24 3.80
CA GLU A 258 -11.66 21.07 3.21
C GLU A 258 -10.74 20.19 4.06
N ASN A 259 -11.10 19.97 5.31
CA ASN A 259 -10.38 19.23 6.34
C ASN A 259 -10.61 17.69 6.32
N PHE A 260 -11.52 17.13 5.51
CA PHE A 260 -12.00 15.77 5.82
C PHE A 260 -11.23 14.60 5.18
N MET A 261 -10.60 14.74 4.02
CA MET A 261 -9.93 13.58 3.40
C MET A 261 -8.43 13.71 3.13
N MET A 262 -7.92 14.89 2.78
CA MET A 262 -6.49 15.03 2.49
C MET A 262 -5.69 15.76 3.58
N ASN A 263 -6.35 16.49 4.47
CA ASN A 263 -5.68 17.15 5.60
C ASN A 263 -5.45 16.21 6.80
N ARG A 264 -5.93 14.98 6.75
CA ARG A 264 -5.71 13.95 7.80
C ARG A 264 -4.74 12.83 7.41
N ILE A 265 -3.91 13.00 6.41
CA ILE A 265 -2.56 12.48 6.56
C ILE A 265 -1.89 13.46 7.52
N ASN A 266 -2.33 13.41 8.76
CA ASN A 266 -1.68 14.06 9.89
C ASN A 266 -0.33 13.39 10.09
N CYS A 267 0.64 13.74 9.25
CA CYS A 267 2.03 13.68 9.66
C CYS A 267 2.23 14.82 10.69
N GLY A 268 1.49 14.75 11.83
CA GLY A 268 1.59 15.69 12.94
C GLY A 268 1.45 17.16 12.52
N ALA A 269 0.37 17.80 12.93
CA ALA A 269 0.22 19.24 13.22
C ALA A 269 0.27 20.30 12.11
N TYR A 270 0.64 20.02 10.90
CA TYR A 270 0.38 20.93 9.80
C TYR A 270 -0.68 20.32 8.89
N PRO A 271 -1.75 21.07 8.55
CA PRO A 271 -2.54 20.77 7.37
C PRO A 271 -1.66 21.10 6.15
N VAL A 272 -0.62 20.30 5.94
CA VAL A 272 0.19 20.40 4.74
C VAL A 272 -0.71 19.90 3.64
N SER A 273 -1.28 20.82 2.88
CA SER A 273 -1.80 20.46 1.55
C SER A 273 -0.57 20.02 0.77
N ILE A 274 -0.23 18.72 0.90
CA ILE A 274 0.91 18.19 0.17
C ILE A 274 0.58 18.38 -1.30
N PRO A 275 1.37 19.12 -2.07
CA PRO A 275 1.09 19.50 -3.45
C PRO A 275 1.42 18.32 -4.38
N PHE A 276 0.80 17.18 -4.10
CA PHE A 276 0.87 16.05 -4.99
C PHE A 276 0.13 16.35 -6.29
N GLN A 277 0.82 16.24 -7.40
CA GLN A 277 0.25 16.40 -8.74
C GLN A 277 -0.38 15.13 -9.23
N SER A 278 0.37 14.02 -9.21
CA SER A 278 -0.10 12.74 -9.65
C SER A 278 0.57 11.60 -8.89
N PHE A 279 -0.11 10.46 -8.92
CA PHE A 279 0.32 9.21 -8.33
C PHE A 279 0.25 8.11 -9.37
N VAL A 280 1.30 7.30 -9.45
CA VAL A 280 1.32 6.07 -10.22
C VAL A 280 1.87 4.93 -9.38
N PHE A 281 1.18 3.82 -9.44
CA PHE A 281 1.65 2.55 -8.91
C PHE A 281 1.57 1.49 -10.00
N PHE A 282 2.60 0.70 -10.16
CA PHE A 282 2.53 -0.47 -11.03
C PHE A 282 3.28 -1.66 -10.45
N ARG A 283 2.76 -2.84 -10.78
CA ARG A 283 3.34 -4.12 -10.41
C ARG A 283 3.85 -4.83 -11.65
N GLN A 284 5.06 -5.37 -11.55
CA GLN A 284 5.63 -6.26 -12.56
C GLN A 284 5.65 -7.69 -11.98
N PRO A 285 4.92 -8.62 -12.58
CA PRO A 285 4.85 -9.98 -12.08
C PRO A 285 6.13 -10.75 -12.40
N GLY A 286 6.59 -11.53 -11.43
CA GLY A 286 7.65 -12.53 -11.60
C GLY A 286 7.20 -13.88 -11.06
N LYS A 287 7.95 -14.95 -11.32
CA LYS A 287 7.64 -16.30 -10.84
C LYS A 287 7.78 -16.42 -9.32
N SER A 288 8.88 -15.92 -8.78
CA SER A 288 9.22 -15.96 -7.35
C SER A 288 9.44 -14.58 -6.73
N LYS A 289 9.44 -13.52 -7.54
CA LYS A 289 9.67 -12.14 -7.12
C LYS A 289 8.60 -11.24 -7.74
N LEU A 290 7.90 -10.48 -6.91
CA LEU A 290 7.02 -9.39 -7.36
C LEU A 290 7.78 -8.09 -7.20
N SER A 291 7.78 -7.27 -8.24
CA SER A 291 8.36 -5.93 -8.18
C SER A 291 7.25 -4.89 -8.27
N TYR A 292 7.37 -3.84 -7.47
CA TYR A 292 6.43 -2.73 -7.42
C TYR A 292 7.18 -1.42 -7.55
N THR A 293 6.60 -0.48 -8.27
CA THR A 293 7.12 0.88 -8.35
C THR A 293 5.97 1.85 -8.08
N THR A 294 6.22 2.80 -7.20
CA THR A 294 5.33 3.94 -6.94
C THR A 294 6.06 5.21 -7.37
N ILE A 295 5.41 6.07 -8.12
CA ILE A 295 5.92 7.37 -8.53
C ILE A 295 4.89 8.40 -8.10
N ILE A 296 5.34 9.38 -7.32
CA ILE A 296 4.52 10.49 -6.87
C ILE A 296 5.15 11.75 -7.46
N ARG A 297 4.42 12.44 -8.33
CA ARG A 297 4.82 13.75 -8.82
C ARG A 297 4.37 14.82 -7.86
N VAL A 298 5.25 15.78 -7.66
CA VAL A 298 5.06 16.85 -6.70
C VAL A 298 5.39 18.19 -7.35
N ASP A 299 4.73 19.23 -6.88
CA ASP A 299 5.10 20.60 -7.17
C ASP A 299 5.95 21.13 -6.02
N ARG A 300 7.26 21.26 -6.26
CA ARG A 300 8.19 21.65 -5.21
C ARG A 300 7.93 23.08 -4.70
N GLU A 301 7.47 23.95 -5.56
CA GLU A 301 7.21 25.36 -5.21
C GLU A 301 6.02 25.50 -4.24
N ASP A 302 5.09 24.57 -4.28
CA ASP A 302 3.93 24.54 -3.39
C ASP A 302 4.25 23.93 -2.00
N PHE A 303 5.46 23.39 -1.76
CA PHE A 303 5.83 22.85 -0.45
C PHE A 303 6.26 23.97 0.50
N PRO A 304 5.83 23.94 1.77
CA PRO A 304 6.45 24.77 2.80
C PRO A 304 7.96 24.49 2.83
N GLU A 305 8.78 25.55 2.90
CA GLU A 305 10.24 25.45 2.84
C GLU A 305 10.79 24.43 3.85
N SER A 306 10.22 24.38 5.05
CA SER A 306 10.58 23.43 6.10
C SER A 306 10.33 21.95 5.74
N THR A 307 9.30 21.65 4.95
CA THR A 307 8.95 20.27 4.54
C THR A 307 9.62 19.92 3.21
N GLY A 308 9.68 20.86 2.28
CA GLY A 308 10.31 20.67 0.97
C GLY A 308 11.80 20.35 1.10
N SER A 309 12.51 21.06 1.99
CA SER A 309 13.94 20.80 2.23
C SER A 309 14.23 19.37 2.73
N LEU A 310 13.30 18.74 3.45
CA LEU A 310 13.47 17.39 3.96
C LEU A 310 13.20 16.30 2.92
N LEU A 311 12.03 16.36 2.27
CA LEU A 311 11.61 15.34 1.31
C LEU A 311 12.50 15.30 0.05
N PHE A 312 13.16 16.41 -0.27
CA PHE A 312 14.03 16.55 -1.45
C PHE A 312 15.52 16.63 -1.10
N ASN A 313 15.92 16.14 0.08
CA ASN A 313 17.34 15.93 0.34
C ASN A 313 17.94 15.05 -0.77
N PRO A 314 19.13 15.38 -1.29
CA PRO A 314 19.78 14.54 -2.28
C PRO A 314 19.92 13.11 -1.77
N PRO A 315 19.63 12.09 -2.60
CA PRO A 315 19.88 10.70 -2.23
C PRO A 315 21.37 10.47 -1.94
N VAL A 316 21.67 9.77 -0.85
CA VAL A 316 23.05 9.45 -0.46
C VAL A 316 23.24 7.94 -0.34
N LYS A 317 24.49 7.50 -0.46
CA LYS A 317 24.84 6.10 -0.21
C LYS A 317 24.71 5.80 1.28
N ASN A 318 23.94 4.78 1.57
CA ASN A 318 23.82 4.24 2.92
C ASN A 318 25.09 3.43 3.27
N LYS A 319 25.94 3.98 4.13
CA LYS A 319 27.18 3.31 4.55
C LYS A 319 26.92 2.21 5.58
N THR A 320 25.93 2.42 6.46
CA THR A 320 25.66 1.50 7.57
C THR A 320 25.21 0.11 7.11
N ILE A 321 24.50 -0.01 5.98
CA ILE A 321 24.00 -1.29 5.45
C ILE A 321 25.12 -2.29 5.12
N GLN A 322 26.32 -1.79 4.81
CA GLN A 322 27.46 -2.63 4.42
C GLN A 322 28.16 -3.29 5.62
N GLU A 323 27.87 -2.82 6.84
CA GLU A 323 28.51 -3.27 8.08
C GLU A 323 27.57 -4.10 8.96
N LEU A 324 26.31 -4.26 8.52
CA LEU A 324 25.30 -4.96 9.31
C LEU A 324 25.43 -6.48 9.19
N PRO A 325 25.16 -7.21 10.29
CA PRO A 325 25.16 -8.66 10.29
C PRO A 325 23.95 -9.22 9.51
N SER A 326 24.08 -10.44 8.99
CA SER A 326 23.06 -11.09 8.16
C SER A 326 21.84 -11.58 8.95
N ASP A 327 21.92 -11.69 10.28
CA ASP A 327 20.86 -12.17 11.15
C ASP A 327 19.74 -11.14 11.44
N LEU A 328 19.81 -9.96 10.82
CA LEU A 328 18.78 -8.94 10.97
C LEU A 328 17.43 -9.38 10.36
N ILE A 329 16.38 -9.18 11.15
CA ILE A 329 14.99 -9.38 10.72
C ILE A 329 14.44 -8.15 10.00
N VAL A 330 14.74 -6.95 10.55
CA VAL A 330 14.32 -5.66 9.98
C VAL A 330 15.50 -4.71 9.96
N TYR A 331 15.67 -4.05 8.84
CA TYR A 331 16.54 -2.91 8.69
C TYR A 331 15.78 -1.75 8.06
N PHE A 332 15.78 -0.63 8.73
CA PHE A 332 15.26 0.64 8.24
C PHE A 332 16.35 1.69 8.27
N TRP A 333 16.46 2.51 7.24
CA TRP A 333 17.36 3.65 7.18
C TRP A 333 16.75 4.79 6.38
N THR A 334 17.06 6.02 6.78
CA THR A 334 16.67 7.23 6.06
C THR A 334 17.69 8.35 6.24
N ASN A 335 17.81 9.23 5.23
CA ASN A 335 18.57 10.48 5.31
C ASN A 335 17.67 11.73 5.30
N VAL A 336 16.38 11.55 5.47
CA VAL A 336 15.40 12.66 5.54
C VAL A 336 14.85 12.84 6.97
N PHE A 337 15.55 12.27 7.95
CA PHE A 337 15.18 12.43 9.34
C PHE A 337 15.47 13.84 9.83
N ASN A 338 14.57 14.44 10.62
CA ASN A 338 14.76 15.77 11.18
C ASN A 338 14.04 15.89 12.52
N PHE A 339 14.83 15.91 13.59
CA PHE A 339 14.31 16.07 14.95
C PHE A 339 13.54 17.37 15.13
N LYS A 340 13.97 18.47 14.54
CA LYS A 340 13.30 19.77 14.63
C LYS A 340 11.90 19.71 14.02
N TYR A 341 11.76 19.05 12.88
CA TYR A 341 10.46 18.85 12.25
C TYR A 341 9.52 18.03 13.13
N ILE A 342 10.00 16.89 13.64
CA ILE A 342 9.22 16.02 14.52
C ILE A 342 8.80 16.77 15.79
N TRP A 343 9.73 17.48 16.41
CA TRP A 343 9.45 18.27 17.61
C TRP A 343 8.36 19.31 17.37
N ASN A 344 8.51 20.11 16.32
CA ASN A 344 7.52 21.12 15.97
C ASN A 344 6.16 20.50 15.62
N SER A 345 6.15 19.36 14.95
CA SER A 345 4.92 18.63 14.61
C SER A 345 4.13 18.20 15.84
N VAL A 346 4.81 17.72 16.87
CA VAL A 346 4.16 17.32 18.13
C VAL A 346 3.68 18.53 18.94
N LEU A 347 4.41 19.65 18.92
CA LEU A 347 3.98 20.89 19.60
C LEU A 347 2.68 21.48 19.03
N HIS A 348 2.41 21.27 17.74
CA HIS A 348 1.19 21.73 17.08
C HIS A 348 0.00 20.77 17.23
N ASP A 349 0.22 19.57 17.78
CA ASP A 349 -0.88 18.66 18.08
C ASP A 349 -1.65 19.16 19.30
N THR A 350 -2.91 19.54 19.09
CA THR A 350 -3.77 20.25 20.03
C THR A 350 -4.24 19.43 21.25
N ASN A 351 -3.83 18.18 21.38
CA ASN A 351 -4.30 17.26 22.43
C ASN A 351 -3.61 17.42 23.81
N GLY A 352 -2.99 18.55 24.09
CA GLY A 352 -2.57 18.98 25.45
C GLY A 352 -1.52 18.12 26.18
N VAL A 353 -1.71 16.83 26.26
CA VAL A 353 -0.84 15.89 27.02
C VAL A 353 0.54 15.75 26.41
N GLN A 354 0.62 15.68 25.10
CA GLN A 354 1.90 15.54 24.37
C GLN A 354 2.73 16.83 24.44
N VAL A 355 2.05 17.99 24.44
CA VAL A 355 2.68 19.31 24.57
C VAL A 355 3.32 19.47 25.95
N GLU A 356 2.68 18.99 27.01
CA GLU A 356 3.24 19.03 28.36
C GLU A 356 4.48 18.13 28.49
N TYR A 357 4.45 16.94 27.89
CA TYR A 357 5.62 16.06 27.82
C TYR A 357 6.81 16.72 27.12
N LEU A 358 6.58 17.38 25.99
CA LEU A 358 7.65 18.07 25.25
C LEU A 358 8.21 19.27 26.04
N LYS A 359 7.37 20.03 26.72
CA LYS A 359 7.82 21.10 27.61
C LYS A 359 8.71 20.58 28.75
N ASN A 360 8.34 19.46 29.34
CA ASN A 360 9.16 18.81 30.38
C ASN A 360 10.50 18.35 29.81
N ILE A 361 10.52 17.78 28.61
CA ILE A 361 11.77 17.39 27.93
C ILE A 361 12.62 18.64 27.60
N GLU A 362 12.01 19.72 27.12
CA GLU A 362 12.70 20.98 26.84
C GLU A 362 13.33 21.57 28.10
N GLN A 363 12.60 21.60 29.21
CA GLN A 363 13.14 22.03 30.51
C GLN A 363 14.27 21.13 30.98
N TRP A 364 14.14 19.82 30.82
CA TRP A 364 15.18 18.85 31.13
C TRP A 364 16.44 19.09 30.29
N ILE A 365 16.31 19.33 28.97
CA ILE A 365 17.43 19.66 28.09
C ILE A 365 18.16 20.91 28.60
N ILE A 366 17.43 22.00 28.84
CA ILE A 366 18.02 23.27 29.32
C ILE A 366 18.74 23.08 30.65
N SER A 367 18.11 22.38 31.59
CA SER A 367 18.63 22.20 32.95
C SER A 367 19.87 21.30 32.98
N ASN A 368 19.97 20.30 32.11
CA ASN A 368 21.06 19.30 32.16
C ASN A 368 22.17 19.58 31.16
N THR A 369 21.89 20.32 30.07
CA THR A 369 22.85 20.55 28.99
C THR A 369 23.26 22.02 28.85
N GLY A 370 22.48 22.94 29.40
CA GLY A 370 22.62 24.39 29.20
C GLY A 370 22.32 24.86 27.77
N LEU A 371 21.80 23.98 26.91
CA LEU A 371 21.50 24.28 25.51
C LEU A 371 20.05 24.72 25.35
N SER A 372 19.82 25.67 24.45
CA SER A 372 18.46 25.88 23.96
C SER A 372 17.98 24.67 23.15
N ARG A 373 16.67 24.55 22.98
CA ARG A 373 16.07 23.50 22.14
C ARG A 373 16.67 23.49 20.73
N GLU A 374 16.79 24.64 20.10
CA GLU A 374 17.35 24.78 18.74
C GLU A 374 18.79 24.32 18.67
N GLN A 375 19.61 24.68 19.66
CA GLN A 375 21.00 24.22 19.75
C GLN A 375 21.08 22.72 19.93
N PHE A 376 20.25 22.14 20.82
CA PHE A 376 20.20 20.70 21.04
C PHE A 376 19.79 19.94 19.76
N LEU A 377 18.72 20.38 19.09
CA LEU A 377 18.24 19.71 17.88
C LEU A 377 19.23 19.83 16.71
N SER A 378 20.09 20.86 16.68
CA SER A 378 21.12 21.04 15.66
C SER A 378 22.34 20.13 15.82
N LEU A 379 22.47 19.43 16.95
CA LEU A 379 23.55 18.45 17.18
C LEU A 379 23.39 17.17 16.36
N PHE A 380 22.17 16.90 15.87
CA PHE A 380 21.83 15.68 15.16
C PHE A 380 21.72 15.94 13.66
N GLY A 381 22.23 14.97 12.88
CA GLY A 381 22.15 14.98 11.43
C GLY A 381 20.81 14.45 10.90
N HIS A 382 20.80 14.11 9.61
CA HIS A 382 19.61 13.68 8.90
C HIS A 382 19.53 12.17 8.71
N GLN A 383 20.58 11.41 9.06
CA GLN A 383 20.58 9.98 8.93
C GLN A 383 20.13 9.30 10.23
N LEU A 384 19.22 8.37 10.06
CA LEU A 384 18.76 7.51 11.14
C LEU A 384 18.62 6.08 10.62
N SER A 385 19.09 5.10 11.38
CA SER A 385 18.79 3.70 11.11
C SER A 385 18.20 3.00 12.33
N LEU A 386 17.33 2.04 12.07
CA LEU A 386 16.71 1.16 13.05
C LEU A 386 16.90 -0.29 12.60
N ASN A 387 17.48 -1.10 13.48
CA ASN A 387 17.73 -2.51 13.24
C ASN A 387 16.99 -3.35 14.27
N ILE A 388 16.35 -4.43 13.82
CA ILE A 388 15.77 -5.46 14.68
C ILE A 388 16.42 -6.79 14.31
N ALA A 389 17.21 -7.37 15.24
CA ALA A 389 17.89 -8.63 14.99
C ALA A 389 17.02 -9.84 15.36
N GLU A 390 16.30 -9.76 16.46
CA GLU A 390 15.54 -10.88 17.01
C GLU A 390 14.34 -10.36 17.79
N ILE A 391 13.24 -11.12 17.82
CA ILE A 391 12.16 -10.90 18.79
C ILE A 391 12.14 -12.14 19.69
N ARG A 392 12.76 -12.00 20.86
CA ARG A 392 12.83 -13.09 21.85
C ARG A 392 11.48 -13.34 22.47
N THR A 393 10.99 -14.56 22.33
CA THR A 393 9.74 -15.01 22.94
C THR A 393 9.97 -15.91 24.15
N SER A 394 11.24 -16.15 24.51
CA SER A 394 11.67 -17.06 25.61
C SER A 394 11.69 -16.40 26.98
N GLY A 395 10.84 -15.46 27.24
CA GLY A 395 10.72 -14.78 28.53
C GLY A 395 9.27 -14.48 28.87
N PHE A 396 9.06 -13.77 29.98
CA PHE A 396 7.74 -13.29 30.36
C PHE A 396 7.20 -12.24 29.35
N PHE A 397 8.11 -11.52 28.68
CA PHE A 397 7.78 -10.52 27.66
C PHE A 397 8.49 -10.85 26.35
N PRO A 398 7.83 -10.75 25.20
CA PRO A 398 8.51 -10.74 23.92
C PRO A 398 9.29 -9.42 23.77
N VAL A 399 10.62 -9.50 23.82
CA VAL A 399 11.50 -8.34 23.74
C VAL A 399 12.20 -8.34 22.38
N PRO A 400 11.94 -7.33 21.53
CA PRO A 400 12.71 -7.16 20.30
C PRO A 400 14.13 -6.67 20.64
N ARG A 401 15.15 -7.24 20.00
CA ARG A 401 16.51 -6.73 20.03
C ARG A 401 16.63 -5.57 19.05
N ILE A 402 16.65 -4.37 19.59
CA ILE A 402 16.58 -3.13 18.80
C ILE A 402 17.93 -2.41 18.90
N CYS A 403 18.43 -1.95 17.75
CA CYS A 403 19.54 -1.00 17.68
C CYS A 403 19.13 0.22 16.84
N LEU A 404 19.33 1.39 17.40
CA LEU A 404 19.09 2.70 16.79
C LEU A 404 20.44 3.37 16.54
N GLN A 405 20.65 3.93 15.35
CA GLN A 405 21.83 4.72 15.01
C GLN A 405 21.37 6.10 14.54
N ILE A 406 21.90 7.14 15.17
CA ILE A 406 21.55 8.53 14.90
C ILE A 406 22.80 9.27 14.48
N GLU A 407 22.76 9.92 13.31
CA GLU A 407 23.87 10.75 12.83
C GLU A 407 24.08 11.97 13.73
N LEU A 408 25.33 12.28 14.01
CA LEU A 408 25.75 13.43 14.80
C LEU A 408 26.44 14.45 13.92
N VAL A 409 26.10 15.72 14.09
CA VAL A 409 26.78 16.86 13.48
C VAL A 409 27.98 17.27 14.34
N ASP A 410 27.81 17.26 15.66
CA ASP A 410 28.83 17.58 16.65
C ASP A 410 28.94 16.43 17.66
N ARG A 411 29.81 15.46 17.33
CA ARG A 411 30.01 14.26 18.14
C ARG A 411 30.54 14.57 19.53
N GLU A 412 31.56 15.42 19.63
CA GLU A 412 32.20 15.70 20.90
C GLU A 412 31.23 16.30 21.91
N ARG A 413 30.43 17.25 21.44
CA ARG A 413 29.41 17.89 22.28
C ARG A 413 28.30 16.94 22.71
N VAL A 414 27.87 16.02 21.83
CA VAL A 414 26.87 15.01 22.20
C VAL A 414 27.47 14.01 23.18
N GLU A 415 28.71 13.60 23.01
CA GLU A 415 29.41 12.69 23.93
C GLU A 415 29.51 13.29 25.33
N ASP A 416 29.95 14.54 25.44
CA ASP A 416 30.02 15.28 26.72
C ASP A 416 28.64 15.42 27.36
N MET A 417 27.64 15.75 26.59
CA MET A 417 26.26 15.88 27.06
C MET A 417 25.71 14.55 27.59
N VAL A 418 25.85 13.46 26.84
CA VAL A 418 25.41 12.12 27.27
C VAL A 418 26.13 11.67 28.52
N ASN A 419 27.43 11.83 28.56
CA ASN A 419 28.24 11.47 29.73
C ASN A 419 27.82 12.28 30.97
N THR A 420 27.58 13.56 30.82
CA THR A 420 27.11 14.44 31.91
C THR A 420 25.72 14.03 32.40
N SER A 421 24.79 13.80 31.44
CA SER A 421 23.40 13.43 31.75
C SER A 421 23.28 12.07 32.45
N LEU A 422 24.20 11.14 32.18
CA LEU A 422 24.18 9.79 32.72
C LEU A 422 25.16 9.61 33.91
N ALA A 423 25.90 10.64 34.31
CA ALA A 423 26.90 10.55 35.39
C ALA A 423 26.36 10.07 36.75
N GLY A 424 25.05 10.24 37.01
CA GLY A 424 24.37 9.76 38.22
C GLY A 424 23.84 8.34 38.15
N LEU A 425 23.92 7.66 36.99
CA LEU A 425 23.45 6.31 36.82
C LEU A 425 24.57 5.27 36.94
N PRO A 426 24.29 4.04 37.38
CA PRO A 426 25.25 2.97 37.39
C PRO A 426 25.61 2.58 35.93
N LEU A 427 26.81 2.98 35.52
CA LEU A 427 27.35 2.72 34.19
C LEU A 427 28.47 1.65 34.25
N ARG A 428 28.38 0.70 33.34
CA ARG A 428 29.47 -0.24 33.06
C ARG A 428 30.12 0.14 31.74
N GLN A 429 31.39 0.47 31.76
CA GLN A 429 32.19 0.69 30.56
C GLN A 429 32.92 -0.58 30.15
N SER A 430 32.93 -0.89 28.88
CA SER A 430 33.71 -1.95 28.26
C SER A 430 34.36 -1.43 26.99
N ARG A 431 35.39 -2.11 26.50
CA ARG A 431 36.07 -1.76 25.26
C ARG A 431 35.97 -2.91 24.27
N ILE A 432 35.48 -2.60 23.05
CA ILE A 432 35.39 -3.55 21.95
C ILE A 432 36.19 -2.98 20.78
N GLY A 433 37.35 -3.63 20.48
CA GLY A 433 38.30 -3.06 19.54
C GLY A 433 38.83 -1.70 20.00
N SER A 434 38.62 -0.67 19.17
CA SER A 434 38.97 0.73 19.49
C SER A 434 37.84 1.52 20.15
N GLN A 435 36.62 0.96 20.22
CA GLN A 435 35.43 1.68 20.65
C GLN A 435 35.09 1.42 22.14
N ASN A 436 34.69 2.47 22.84
CA ASN A 436 34.12 2.35 24.17
C ASN A 436 32.60 2.09 24.05
N VAL A 437 32.13 1.11 24.82
CA VAL A 437 30.71 0.77 24.92
C VAL A 437 30.29 0.97 26.37
N TYR A 438 29.21 1.71 26.55
CA TYR A 438 28.65 2.03 27.85
C TYR A 438 27.33 1.31 28.03
N SER A 439 27.12 0.64 29.16
CA SER A 439 25.86 -0.02 29.50
C SER A 439 25.28 0.62 30.75
N VAL A 440 24.03 1.06 30.68
CA VAL A 440 23.29 1.59 31.84
C VAL A 440 22.64 0.40 32.55
N ILE A 441 22.92 0.23 33.84
CA ILE A 441 22.38 -0.88 34.63
C ILE A 441 21.07 -0.42 35.26
N LEU A 442 19.95 -0.95 34.77
CA LEU A 442 18.61 -0.65 35.25
C LEU A 442 17.97 -1.90 35.86
N ALA A 443 17.01 -1.70 36.79
CA ALA A 443 16.24 -2.77 37.42
C ALA A 443 17.14 -3.93 37.90
N GLU A 444 18.16 -3.61 38.71
CA GLU A 444 19.11 -4.58 39.30
C GLU A 444 19.83 -5.44 38.23
N GLY A 445 19.98 -4.90 37.01
CA GLY A 445 20.68 -5.59 35.92
C GLY A 445 19.80 -6.41 34.99
N LEU A 446 18.47 -6.40 35.18
CA LEU A 446 17.52 -7.06 34.28
C LEU A 446 17.47 -6.38 32.90
N VAL A 447 17.68 -5.06 32.85
CA VAL A 447 17.70 -4.27 31.64
C VAL A 447 19.01 -3.51 31.59
N GLN A 448 19.75 -3.68 30.49
CA GLN A 448 21.08 -3.08 30.31
C GLN A 448 21.18 -2.42 28.94
N PRO A 449 20.41 -1.35 28.67
CA PRO A 449 20.56 -0.63 27.43
C PRO A 449 21.99 -0.11 27.31
N SER A 450 22.54 -0.21 26.13
CA SER A 450 23.93 0.14 25.87
C SER A 450 24.04 1.16 24.77
N TYR A 451 25.06 2.00 24.81
CA TYR A 451 25.36 2.96 23.76
C TYR A 451 26.87 3.02 23.45
N ALA A 452 27.16 3.46 22.25
CA ALA A 452 28.50 3.72 21.79
C ALA A 452 28.50 4.87 20.76
N PHE A 453 29.65 5.53 20.62
CA PHE A 453 29.89 6.51 19.58
C PHE A 453 30.78 5.89 18.50
N ILE A 454 30.17 5.50 17.38
CA ILE A 454 30.84 4.83 16.26
C ILE A 454 30.85 5.79 15.08
N ASP A 455 32.08 6.19 14.65
CA ASP A 455 32.23 7.26 13.65
C ASP A 455 31.46 8.51 14.07
N ASN A 456 30.55 8.99 13.21
CA ASN A 456 29.66 10.11 13.49
C ASN A 456 28.25 9.67 13.89
N PHE A 457 28.11 8.49 14.48
CA PHE A 457 26.80 7.99 14.92
C PHE A 457 26.77 7.72 16.41
N LEU A 458 25.69 8.14 17.06
CA LEU A 458 25.28 7.62 18.35
C LEU A 458 24.51 6.32 18.13
N VAL A 459 25.06 5.22 18.58
CA VAL A 459 24.47 3.88 18.50
C VAL A 459 23.88 3.53 19.85
N ILE A 460 22.59 3.23 19.90
CA ILE A 460 21.86 2.85 21.11
C ILE A 460 21.25 1.48 20.86
N ALA A 461 21.48 0.52 21.75
CA ALA A 461 20.95 -0.84 21.65
C ALA A 461 20.32 -1.30 22.97
N ASP A 462 19.47 -2.31 22.89
CA ASP A 462 18.88 -2.97 24.05
C ASP A 462 19.93 -3.66 24.95
N SER A 463 21.08 -4.01 24.37
CA SER A 463 22.14 -4.74 25.08
C SER A 463 23.54 -4.46 24.51
N HIS A 464 24.55 -4.67 25.37
CA HIS A 464 25.97 -4.63 25.01
C HIS A 464 26.30 -5.62 23.86
N GLU A 465 25.71 -6.81 23.89
CA GLU A 465 25.99 -7.86 22.91
C GLU A 465 25.60 -7.45 21.49
N GLN A 466 24.53 -6.67 21.35
CA GLN A 466 24.10 -6.18 20.03
C GLN A 466 25.07 -5.15 19.44
N ILE A 467 25.63 -4.26 20.26
CA ILE A 467 26.68 -3.33 19.81
C ILE A 467 27.95 -4.12 19.43
N LYS A 468 28.29 -5.16 20.22
CA LYS A 468 29.42 -6.03 19.94
C LYS A 468 29.29 -6.73 18.60
N GLN A 469 28.11 -7.25 18.26
CA GLN A 469 27.85 -7.88 16.96
C GLN A 469 28.08 -6.90 15.78
N ILE A 470 27.70 -5.64 15.93
CA ILE A 470 27.93 -4.62 14.90
C ILE A 470 29.43 -4.32 14.74
N LEU A 471 30.20 -4.35 15.85
CA LEU A 471 31.64 -4.00 15.85
C LEU A 471 32.55 -5.15 15.44
N GLU A 472 32.25 -6.38 15.85
CA GLU A 472 33.17 -7.53 15.70
C GLU A 472 32.75 -8.52 14.60
N ASP A 473 31.46 -8.69 14.33
CA ASP A 473 30.97 -9.81 13.50
C ASP A 473 30.87 -9.42 12.02
N LYS A 474 32.04 -9.42 11.36
CA LYS A 474 32.11 -9.15 9.89
C LYS A 474 32.04 -10.42 9.04
N LYS A 475 31.74 -11.59 9.61
CA LYS A 475 31.82 -12.86 8.88
C LYS A 475 30.65 -13.06 7.93
N GLU A 476 29.46 -12.68 8.35
CA GLU A 476 28.23 -12.81 7.56
C GLU A 476 27.52 -11.47 7.48
N LEU A 477 27.81 -10.74 6.41
CA LEU A 477 27.24 -9.41 6.17
C LEU A 477 25.86 -9.52 5.53
N LEU A 478 24.93 -8.61 5.92
CA LEU A 478 23.59 -8.51 5.36
C LEU A 478 23.59 -8.42 3.83
N VAL A 479 24.49 -7.66 3.25
CA VAL A 479 24.62 -7.49 1.79
C VAL A 479 24.99 -8.77 1.04
N ARG A 480 25.44 -9.82 1.74
CA ARG A 480 25.75 -11.15 1.20
C ARG A 480 24.70 -12.20 1.55
N ASP A 481 23.64 -11.81 2.29
CA ASP A 481 22.54 -12.71 2.59
C ASP A 481 21.78 -13.06 1.30
N PRO A 482 21.53 -14.36 1.02
CA PRO A 482 20.87 -14.77 -0.22
C PRO A 482 19.45 -14.21 -0.41
N PHE A 483 18.74 -13.90 0.67
CA PHE A 483 17.42 -13.25 0.60
C PHE A 483 17.56 -11.77 0.24
N PHE A 484 18.56 -11.11 0.83
CA PHE A 484 18.88 -9.72 0.51
C PHE A 484 19.22 -9.57 -0.98
N GLU A 485 20.14 -10.38 -1.50
CA GLU A 485 20.54 -10.33 -2.90
C GLU A 485 19.35 -10.53 -3.85
N LYS A 486 18.46 -11.46 -3.54
CA LYS A 486 17.27 -11.73 -4.37
C LYS A 486 16.26 -10.59 -4.38
N VAL A 487 16.08 -9.88 -3.26
CA VAL A 487 15.13 -8.76 -3.17
C VAL A 487 15.77 -7.42 -3.48
N ASP A 488 17.08 -7.33 -3.61
CA ASP A 488 17.77 -6.06 -3.83
C ASP A 488 17.17 -5.31 -5.03
N VAL A 489 16.74 -4.10 -4.77
CA VAL A 489 16.23 -3.12 -5.74
C VAL A 489 17.18 -1.93 -5.87
N GLY A 490 18.43 -2.06 -5.38
CA GLY A 490 19.42 -0.99 -5.30
C GLY A 490 19.50 -0.37 -3.90
N LEU A 491 19.37 -1.18 -2.84
CA LEU A 491 19.42 -0.70 -1.46
C LEU A 491 20.78 -0.08 -1.10
N THR A 492 21.84 -0.49 -1.78
CA THR A 492 23.20 0.03 -1.61
C THR A 492 23.52 1.25 -2.50
N MET A 493 22.60 1.61 -3.41
CA MET A 493 22.71 2.82 -4.24
C MET A 493 22.38 4.08 -3.42
N PRO A 494 22.58 5.28 -3.97
CA PRO A 494 22.07 6.49 -3.34
C PRO A 494 20.55 6.44 -3.15
N ASN A 495 20.08 6.61 -1.92
CA ASN A 495 18.67 6.55 -1.51
C ASN A 495 18.37 7.63 -0.48
N ASN A 496 17.10 7.94 -0.28
CA ASN A 496 16.59 8.72 0.85
C ASN A 496 16.00 7.81 1.94
N PHE A 497 15.60 6.60 1.54
CA PHE A 497 14.93 5.65 2.40
C PHE A 497 15.24 4.23 1.95
N VAL A 498 15.51 3.35 2.91
CA VAL A 498 15.74 1.92 2.71
C VAL A 498 14.98 1.15 3.78
N LEU A 499 14.27 0.11 3.36
CA LEU A 499 13.67 -0.88 4.25
C LEU A 499 13.98 -2.28 3.71
N TYR A 500 14.51 -3.14 4.57
CA TYR A 500 14.65 -4.56 4.34
C TYR A 500 14.00 -5.33 5.48
N LEU A 501 13.33 -6.43 5.18
CA LEU A 501 12.78 -7.31 6.20
C LEU A 501 12.76 -8.77 5.76
N LYS A 502 13.04 -9.68 6.69
CA LYS A 502 12.81 -11.12 6.60
C LYS A 502 11.42 -11.40 7.15
N SER A 503 10.51 -11.80 6.27
CA SER A 503 9.08 -11.86 6.62
C SER A 503 8.76 -12.99 7.59
N ASP A 504 9.41 -14.15 7.46
CA ASP A 504 9.11 -15.33 8.30
C ASP A 504 9.45 -15.06 9.77
N GLU A 505 10.68 -14.61 10.04
CA GLU A 505 11.13 -14.33 11.40
C GLU A 505 10.35 -13.16 12.02
N LEU A 506 10.07 -12.12 11.23
CA LEU A 506 9.24 -11.01 11.68
C LEU A 506 7.83 -11.46 12.05
N ILE A 507 7.21 -12.30 11.21
CA ILE A 507 5.86 -12.82 11.47
C ILE A 507 5.84 -13.68 12.72
N ASP A 508 6.85 -14.54 12.95
CA ASP A 508 6.93 -15.35 14.16
C ASP A 508 7.07 -14.50 15.42
N GLY A 509 7.92 -13.48 15.37
CA GLY A 509 8.05 -12.51 16.46
C GLY A 509 6.76 -11.75 16.73
N LEU A 510 6.09 -11.26 15.67
CA LEU A 510 4.79 -10.58 15.80
C LEU A 510 3.69 -11.50 16.35
N LYS A 511 3.64 -12.77 15.95
CA LYS A 511 2.70 -13.76 16.51
C LYS A 511 2.91 -13.90 18.01
N GLY A 512 4.15 -14.02 18.47
CA GLY A 512 4.48 -14.06 19.90
C GLY A 512 4.00 -12.81 20.65
N LEU A 513 4.25 -11.63 20.06
CA LEU A 513 3.84 -10.35 20.65
C LEU A 513 2.32 -10.22 20.73
N PHE A 514 1.59 -10.53 19.66
CA PHE A 514 0.13 -10.47 19.66
C PHE A 514 -0.50 -11.49 20.59
N ALA A 515 -0.01 -12.72 20.64
CA ALA A 515 -0.49 -13.75 21.57
C ALA A 515 -0.33 -13.32 23.03
N TRP A 516 0.83 -12.75 23.36
CA TRP A 516 1.11 -12.19 24.68
C TRP A 516 0.18 -11.01 25.00
N THR A 517 0.04 -10.05 24.08
CA THR A 517 -0.87 -8.90 24.24
C THR A 517 -2.31 -9.37 24.44
N GLY A 518 -2.78 -10.34 23.66
CA GLY A 518 -4.11 -10.93 23.80
C GLY A 518 -4.34 -11.54 25.18
N THR A 519 -3.31 -12.19 25.73
CA THR A 519 -3.37 -12.74 27.10
C THR A 519 -3.49 -11.65 28.14
N LEU A 520 -2.67 -10.59 28.06
CA LEU A 520 -2.75 -9.46 28.99
C LEU A 520 -4.10 -8.76 28.94
N LEU A 521 -4.62 -8.48 27.74
CA LEU A 521 -5.91 -7.82 27.59
C LEU A 521 -7.06 -8.66 28.17
N SER A 522 -6.97 -9.99 28.05
CA SER A 522 -7.98 -10.88 28.62
C SER A 522 -7.95 -10.95 30.14
N MET A 523 -6.78 -10.73 30.77
CA MET A 523 -6.64 -10.72 32.24
C MET A 523 -7.34 -9.54 32.90
N ASN A 524 -7.54 -8.43 32.19
CA ASN A 524 -8.25 -7.26 32.69
C ASN A 524 -9.78 -7.46 32.84
N GLY A 525 -10.32 -8.58 32.39
CA GLY A 525 -11.73 -8.98 32.57
C GLY A 525 -12.79 -8.07 31.95
N GLN A 526 -12.37 -7.03 31.22
CA GLN A 526 -13.27 -6.11 30.53
C GLN A 526 -13.76 -6.73 29.22
N LYS A 527 -15.01 -6.45 28.84
CA LYS A 527 -15.59 -6.94 27.56
C LYS A 527 -14.72 -6.58 26.35
N THR A 528 -14.13 -5.38 26.37
CA THR A 528 -13.20 -4.91 25.33
C THR A 528 -11.93 -5.77 25.24
N GLY A 529 -11.39 -6.21 26.37
CA GLY A 529 -10.20 -7.07 26.41
C GLY A 529 -10.48 -8.47 25.84
N LEU A 530 -11.65 -9.05 26.12
CA LEU A 530 -12.08 -10.32 25.56
C LEU A 530 -12.31 -10.23 24.06
N ALA A 531 -12.98 -9.18 23.58
CA ALA A 531 -13.17 -8.93 22.15
C ALA A 531 -11.83 -8.77 21.40
N SER A 532 -10.87 -8.04 21.99
CA SER A 532 -9.52 -7.89 21.43
C SER A 532 -8.79 -9.22 21.34
N LYS A 533 -8.91 -10.09 22.34
CA LYS A 533 -8.32 -11.43 22.31
C LYS A 533 -8.92 -12.28 21.17
N VAL A 534 -10.23 -12.24 20.97
CA VAL A 534 -10.90 -12.94 19.87
C VAL A 534 -10.37 -12.47 18.51
N ILE A 535 -10.23 -11.16 18.30
CA ILE A 535 -9.66 -10.59 17.06
C ILE A 535 -8.22 -11.09 16.86
N ILE A 536 -7.42 -11.08 17.91
CA ILE A 536 -6.03 -11.56 17.85
C ILE A 536 -6.01 -13.04 17.45
N ASP A 537 -6.70 -13.89 18.19
CA ASP A 537 -6.61 -15.35 18.01
C ASP A 537 -7.25 -15.84 16.71
N LYS A 538 -8.42 -15.29 16.33
CA LYS A 538 -9.20 -15.78 15.19
C LYS A 538 -8.95 -15.01 13.89
N VAL A 539 -8.36 -13.83 13.94
CA VAL A 539 -8.12 -13.00 12.73
C VAL A 539 -6.63 -12.69 12.55
N ILE A 540 -5.99 -12.02 13.53
CA ILE A 540 -4.63 -11.53 13.35
C ILE A 540 -3.64 -12.68 13.21
N LEU A 541 -3.65 -13.65 14.14
CA LEU A 541 -2.70 -14.77 14.09
C LEU A 541 -2.86 -15.65 12.83
N PRO A 542 -4.06 -16.02 12.38
CA PRO A 542 -4.25 -16.72 11.10
C PRO A 542 -3.81 -15.90 9.89
N VAL A 543 -4.09 -14.59 9.84
CA VAL A 543 -3.65 -13.72 8.75
C VAL A 543 -2.12 -13.64 8.72
N LEU A 544 -1.45 -13.44 9.85
CA LEU A 544 0.00 -13.45 9.94
C LEU A 544 0.57 -14.80 9.46
N ASP A 545 -0.06 -15.92 9.85
CA ASP A 545 0.37 -17.23 9.37
C ASP A 545 0.21 -17.38 7.85
N GLY A 546 -0.87 -16.84 7.30
CA GLY A 546 -1.08 -16.75 5.84
C GLY A 546 -0.01 -15.93 5.14
N MET A 547 0.48 -14.86 5.78
CA MET A 547 1.53 -13.98 5.24
C MET A 547 2.91 -14.65 5.18
N LYS A 548 3.14 -15.79 5.83
CA LYS A 548 4.37 -16.59 5.70
C LYS A 548 4.61 -17.16 4.29
N MET A 549 3.69 -16.94 3.37
CA MET A 549 3.97 -17.15 1.93
C MET A 549 5.06 -16.19 1.39
N TYR A 550 5.35 -15.11 2.10
CA TYR A 550 6.40 -14.16 1.74
C TYR A 550 7.65 -14.41 2.58
N THR A 551 8.84 -14.45 1.95
CA THR A 551 10.11 -14.71 2.65
C THR A 551 10.88 -13.47 3.00
N ALA A 552 10.97 -12.53 2.07
CA ALA A 552 11.68 -11.28 2.27
C ALA A 552 11.07 -10.15 1.46
N LYS A 553 11.21 -8.91 1.95
CA LYS A 553 10.81 -7.69 1.26
C LYS A 553 11.92 -6.66 1.33
N ALA A 554 12.13 -5.95 0.23
CA ALA A 554 12.96 -4.77 0.17
C ALA A 554 12.17 -3.60 -0.40
N VAL A 555 12.45 -2.42 0.10
CA VAL A 555 11.93 -1.14 -0.40
C VAL A 555 13.06 -0.14 -0.39
N ARG A 556 13.22 0.61 -1.48
CA ARG A 556 14.02 1.83 -1.50
C ARG A 556 13.17 3.02 -1.92
N GLY A 557 13.51 4.19 -1.42
CA GLY A 557 12.92 5.44 -1.84
C GLY A 557 13.99 6.46 -2.18
N TYR A 558 13.76 7.21 -3.23
CA TYR A 558 14.62 8.33 -3.61
C TYR A 558 13.79 9.43 -4.27
N SER A 559 14.24 10.65 -4.11
CA SER A 559 13.60 11.82 -4.69
C SER A 559 14.52 12.50 -5.70
N ASN A 560 13.91 13.15 -6.67
CA ASN A 560 14.52 14.14 -7.54
C ASN A 560 13.74 15.46 -7.43
N GLU A 561 14.00 16.40 -8.31
CA GLU A 561 13.39 17.75 -8.23
C GLU A 561 11.85 17.77 -8.28
N SER A 562 11.23 16.76 -8.90
CA SER A 562 9.79 16.75 -9.16
C SER A 562 9.10 15.43 -8.80
N GLU A 563 9.84 14.42 -8.37
CA GLU A 563 9.28 13.09 -8.14
C GLU A 563 9.85 12.44 -6.87
N ILE A 564 8.99 11.71 -6.18
CA ILE A 564 9.35 10.75 -5.14
C ILE A 564 9.10 9.36 -5.72
N ILE A 565 10.12 8.53 -5.76
CA ILE A 565 10.07 7.18 -6.35
C ILE A 565 10.31 6.16 -5.24
N LEU A 566 9.39 5.20 -5.12
CA LEU A 566 9.53 4.04 -4.24
C LEU A 566 9.58 2.78 -5.11
N GLU A 567 10.64 2.01 -4.98
CA GLU A 567 10.80 0.72 -5.64
C GLU A 567 10.85 -0.38 -4.58
N SER A 568 10.13 -1.45 -4.81
CA SER A 568 10.11 -2.57 -3.87
C SER A 568 10.10 -3.92 -4.57
N ALA A 569 10.64 -4.90 -3.88
CA ALA A 569 10.58 -6.30 -4.27
C ALA A 569 10.09 -7.17 -3.11
N LEU A 570 9.33 -8.19 -3.44
CA LEU A 570 8.76 -9.16 -2.52
C LEU A 570 9.03 -10.57 -3.03
N LEU A 571 9.73 -11.38 -2.24
CA LEU A 571 9.93 -12.80 -2.55
C LEU A 571 8.73 -13.62 -2.08
N ILE A 572 8.29 -14.52 -2.95
CA ILE A 572 7.23 -15.48 -2.65
C ILE A 572 7.86 -16.87 -2.54
N LYS A 573 7.48 -17.65 -1.52
CA LYS A 573 7.79 -19.07 -1.47
C LYS A 573 7.16 -19.77 -2.68
N ASN A 574 7.95 -20.55 -3.39
CA ASN A 574 7.39 -21.50 -4.34
C ASN A 574 6.75 -22.62 -3.50
N GLU A 575 5.42 -22.60 -3.37
CA GLU A 575 4.65 -23.70 -2.83
C GLU A 575 4.54 -24.85 -3.83
#